data_ead8f29326fcd16cc4bf018daef107be
#
_entry.id   ead8f29326fcd16cc4bf018daef107be
#
_cell.length_a   1.000
_cell.length_b   1.000
_cell.length_c   1.000
_cell.angle_alpha   90.00
_cell.angle_beta   90.00
_cell.angle_gamma   90.00
#
_symmetry.space_group_name_H-M   'P 1'
#
loop_
_entity.id
_entity.type
_entity.pdbx_description
1 polymer ?
#
loop_
_entity_poly.entity_id
_entity_poly.type
_entity_poly.pdbx_seq_one_letter_code
_entity_poly.pdbx_strand_id
1 'polypeptide(L)'
;MSGQDFRDSLRQYHPTVYVDGQRIESVADAPAFQPGINALAVSYDFARDPAKAPLMTAVQSSSGKTVNRMLHINEAAGDLLNKLEAVRLLCQETGCAQRYLAHDALNGIGQAVARLDDAEGTTERRARFAVYLQQVQDQDLSLGIAMTDAKGDRSQRPHQQSNPDVYLHIVERNGQGIVISGAKAIVTAAPYVHELLVMPSRNMTEADADFAVCCATPIDAPGITIIARPAGRPGEKPEHGAPLFSRRYGQSTAVVLFDRVMVPWERVFFAGEWAHSGAVTYHYATHHRHSCIGARAGFGDLLIGAGALMCEANGLDPDQTASLREPMVDLIKITEGFYACGVAASVYATQDRYFKNFMPDPVFANIGKLLLSTQIYEMHRLAHEVSGGLIVALPGPDEDHNPATAATLAEVLRANPKVPYAQRIEAARFLEDLTASYQGGWYSLISLHGGGSPAALKQEIWRHYPVGDKVALVERLLERGVLADADRPITRNKQPGRCCEAGCSQPGQAIIGPLPS
;
A
#
# COMPACT_ATOMS: atom_id res chain seq x y z
N MET A 1 -11.50 -15.11 9.50
CA MET A 1 -12.45 -14.23 10.24
C MET A 1 -13.47 -13.61 9.28
N SER A 2 -14.65 -13.16 9.75
CA SER A 2 -15.50 -12.18 9.07
C SER A 2 -15.07 -10.78 9.45
N GLY A 3 -15.61 -9.75 8.78
CA GLY A 3 -15.38 -8.37 9.19
C GLY A 3 -15.92 -8.05 10.59
N GLN A 4 -16.98 -8.75 11.03
CA GLN A 4 -17.47 -8.63 12.40
C GLN A 4 -16.52 -9.31 13.40
N ASP A 5 -16.03 -10.52 13.09
CA ASP A 5 -15.03 -11.19 13.95
C ASP A 5 -13.77 -10.34 14.10
N PHE A 6 -13.35 -9.66 13.03
CA PHE A 6 -12.23 -8.71 13.08
C PHE A 6 -12.51 -7.53 14.02
N ARG A 7 -13.69 -6.90 13.94
CA ARG A 7 -14.06 -5.81 14.86
C ARG A 7 -14.10 -6.27 16.31
N ASP A 8 -14.64 -7.47 16.55
CA ASP A 8 -14.72 -8.05 17.89
C ASP A 8 -13.36 -8.44 18.45
N SER A 9 -12.45 -8.92 17.57
CA SER A 9 -11.08 -9.26 17.99
C SER A 9 -10.29 -8.03 18.44
N LEU A 10 -10.52 -6.84 17.84
CA LEU A 10 -9.85 -5.61 18.26
C LEU A 10 -10.15 -5.22 19.71
N ARG A 11 -11.31 -5.64 20.27
CA ARG A 11 -11.66 -5.39 21.68
C ARG A 11 -10.84 -6.18 22.68
N GLN A 12 -10.09 -7.19 22.19
CA GLN A 12 -9.19 -8.00 23.04
C GLN A 12 -7.82 -7.33 23.24
N TYR A 13 -7.52 -6.29 22.45
CA TYR A 13 -6.26 -5.55 22.52
C TYR A 13 -6.49 -4.19 23.21
N HIS A 14 -5.50 -3.78 23.98
CA HIS A 14 -5.56 -2.53 24.75
C HIS A 14 -4.36 -1.61 24.43
N PRO A 15 -4.16 -1.22 23.16
CA PRO A 15 -3.03 -0.36 22.81
C PRO A 15 -3.17 1.03 23.41
N THR A 16 -2.03 1.65 23.73
CA THR A 16 -1.99 3.06 24.13
C THR A 16 -2.07 3.94 22.89
N VAL A 17 -3.24 4.54 22.65
CA VAL A 17 -3.51 5.33 21.44
C VAL A 17 -3.97 6.75 21.82
N TYR A 18 -3.43 7.75 21.10
CA TYR A 18 -3.84 9.14 21.19
C TYR A 18 -4.29 9.67 19.82
N VAL A 19 -5.38 10.41 19.81
CA VAL A 19 -5.91 11.16 18.65
C VAL A 19 -6.29 12.55 19.10
N ASP A 20 -5.85 13.58 18.41
CA ASP A 20 -6.16 14.99 18.71
C ASP A 20 -5.93 15.35 20.19
N GLY A 21 -4.86 14.81 20.79
CA GLY A 21 -4.48 15.03 22.18
C GLY A 21 -5.27 14.20 23.21
N GLN A 22 -6.22 13.39 22.79
CA GLN A 22 -7.05 12.58 23.68
C GLN A 22 -6.64 11.11 23.64
N ARG A 23 -6.60 10.46 24.80
CA ARG A 23 -6.42 9.02 24.90
C ARG A 23 -7.68 8.29 24.46
N ILE A 24 -7.51 7.23 23.67
CA ILE A 24 -8.59 6.38 23.21
C ILE A 24 -8.66 5.13 24.10
N GLU A 25 -9.78 4.92 24.75
CA GLU A 25 -9.97 3.77 25.66
C GLU A 25 -10.27 2.48 24.89
N SER A 26 -11.08 2.53 23.83
CA SER A 26 -11.39 1.41 22.95
C SER A 26 -11.23 1.81 21.50
N VAL A 27 -10.22 1.27 20.83
CA VAL A 27 -9.99 1.53 19.40
C VAL A 27 -11.14 0.99 18.55
N ALA A 28 -11.67 -0.18 18.90
CA ALA A 28 -12.77 -0.82 18.19
C ALA A 28 -14.05 0.03 18.16
N ASP A 29 -14.25 0.86 19.18
CA ASP A 29 -15.49 1.64 19.36
C ASP A 29 -15.29 3.15 19.13
N ALA A 30 -14.06 3.60 18.92
CA ALA A 30 -13.75 5.02 18.70
C ALA A 30 -14.24 5.50 17.33
N PRO A 31 -15.09 6.54 17.25
CA PRO A 31 -15.58 7.07 15.98
C PRO A 31 -14.46 7.48 15.03
N ALA A 32 -13.35 8.00 15.53
CA ALA A 32 -12.19 8.42 14.76
C ALA A 32 -11.58 7.31 13.91
N PHE A 33 -11.79 6.04 14.26
CA PHE A 33 -11.20 4.89 13.57
C PHE A 33 -12.22 4.04 12.80
N GLN A 34 -13.53 4.24 13.02
CA GLN A 34 -14.57 3.43 12.35
C GLN A 34 -14.42 3.36 10.82
N PRO A 35 -14.15 4.47 10.10
CA PRO A 35 -13.96 4.39 8.65
C PRO A 35 -12.78 3.50 8.25
N GLY A 36 -11.68 3.53 9.01
CA GLY A 36 -10.50 2.69 8.78
C GLY A 36 -10.74 1.22 9.09
N ILE A 37 -11.41 0.94 10.20
CA ILE A 37 -11.81 -0.41 10.62
C ILE A 37 -12.77 -1.01 9.59
N ASN A 38 -13.75 -0.24 9.10
CA ASN A 38 -14.67 -0.68 8.07
C ASN A 38 -13.95 -1.02 6.76
N ALA A 39 -13.03 -0.15 6.32
CA ALA A 39 -12.27 -0.40 5.09
C ALA A 39 -11.40 -1.67 5.19
N LEU A 40 -10.79 -1.93 6.35
CA LEU A 40 -10.00 -3.14 6.56
C LEU A 40 -10.89 -4.39 6.66
N ALA A 41 -12.06 -4.28 7.31
CA ALA A 41 -13.03 -5.36 7.46
C ALA A 41 -13.53 -5.93 6.13
N VAL A 42 -13.65 -5.10 5.07
CA VAL A 42 -14.05 -5.54 3.73
C VAL A 42 -13.18 -6.69 3.21
N SER A 43 -11.88 -6.70 3.51
CA SER A 43 -10.98 -7.78 3.08
C SER A 43 -11.31 -9.15 3.71
N TYR A 44 -11.92 -9.15 4.88
CA TYR A 44 -12.40 -10.35 5.55
C TYR A 44 -13.76 -10.80 5.00
N ASP A 45 -14.68 -9.84 4.81
CA ASP A 45 -16.01 -10.13 4.29
C ASP A 45 -15.95 -10.64 2.85
N PHE A 46 -15.12 -10.04 1.99
CA PHE A 46 -14.92 -10.49 0.62
C PHE A 46 -14.28 -11.88 0.51
N ALA A 47 -13.44 -12.25 1.46
CA ALA A 47 -12.88 -13.62 1.53
C ALA A 47 -13.94 -14.68 1.89
N ARG A 48 -15.10 -14.27 2.39
CA ARG A 48 -16.24 -15.15 2.74
C ARG A 48 -17.40 -15.04 1.76
N ASP A 49 -17.42 -14.03 0.90
CA ASP A 49 -18.40 -13.87 -0.17
C ASP A 49 -18.13 -14.91 -1.27
N PRO A 50 -19.06 -15.86 -1.56
CA PRO A 50 -18.82 -16.90 -2.55
C PRO A 50 -18.43 -16.38 -3.94
N ALA A 51 -18.89 -15.19 -4.33
CA ALA A 51 -18.57 -14.58 -5.61
C ALA A 51 -17.14 -14.00 -5.64
N LYS A 52 -16.59 -13.59 -4.50
CA LYS A 52 -15.29 -12.92 -4.39
C LYS A 52 -14.21 -13.81 -3.76
N ALA A 53 -14.60 -14.82 -2.98
CA ALA A 53 -13.67 -15.71 -2.29
C ALA A 53 -12.61 -16.35 -3.21
N PRO A 54 -12.92 -16.76 -4.46
CA PRO A 54 -11.89 -17.31 -5.37
C PRO A 54 -10.73 -16.33 -5.63
N LEU A 55 -11.04 -15.02 -5.67
CA LEU A 55 -10.01 -13.99 -5.81
C LEU A 55 -9.37 -13.61 -4.48
N MET A 56 -10.15 -13.58 -3.39
CA MET A 56 -9.73 -13.08 -2.08
C MET A 56 -9.05 -14.13 -1.18
N THR A 57 -9.02 -15.39 -1.61
CA THR A 57 -8.35 -16.48 -0.89
C THR A 57 -7.34 -17.20 -1.78
N ALA A 58 -6.44 -17.94 -1.16
CA ALA A 58 -5.49 -18.82 -1.83
C ALA A 58 -5.19 -20.03 -0.95
N VAL A 59 -4.79 -21.16 -1.55
CA VAL A 59 -4.27 -22.30 -0.81
C VAL A 59 -2.77 -22.12 -0.62
N GLN A 60 -2.32 -22.07 0.63
CA GLN A 60 -0.89 -22.05 0.94
C GLN A 60 -0.33 -23.46 0.92
N SER A 61 0.54 -23.80 0.00
CA SER A 61 1.01 -25.18 -0.19
C SER A 61 1.80 -25.71 1.02
N SER A 62 2.52 -24.86 1.74
CA SER A 62 3.28 -25.25 2.94
C SER A 62 2.41 -25.77 4.08
N SER A 63 1.14 -25.35 4.16
CA SER A 63 0.18 -25.78 5.20
C SER A 63 -1.01 -26.58 4.65
N GLY A 64 -1.25 -26.54 3.34
CA GLY A 64 -2.45 -27.08 2.69
C GLY A 64 -3.75 -26.33 3.04
N LYS A 65 -3.66 -25.19 3.76
CA LYS A 65 -4.82 -24.43 4.23
C LYS A 65 -5.20 -23.32 3.24
N THR A 66 -6.50 -23.05 3.17
CA THR A 66 -7.01 -21.83 2.51
C THR A 66 -6.80 -20.66 3.45
N VAL A 67 -6.06 -19.65 2.97
CA VAL A 67 -5.75 -18.42 3.70
C VAL A 67 -6.32 -17.21 2.96
N ASN A 68 -6.49 -16.08 3.67
CA ASN A 68 -6.79 -14.82 3.02
C ASN A 68 -5.64 -14.44 2.08
N ARG A 69 -5.95 -14.03 0.84
CA ARG A 69 -4.91 -13.69 -0.14
C ARG A 69 -3.95 -12.60 0.36
N MET A 70 -4.42 -11.71 1.23
CA MET A 70 -3.57 -10.67 1.83
C MET A 70 -2.54 -11.22 2.84
N LEU A 71 -2.56 -12.53 3.13
CA LEU A 71 -1.59 -13.23 3.98
C LEU A 71 -0.87 -14.38 3.23
N HIS A 72 -1.16 -14.56 1.93
CA HIS A 72 -0.57 -15.62 1.13
C HIS A 72 0.88 -15.31 0.73
N ILE A 73 1.72 -16.31 0.69
CA ILE A 73 3.03 -16.23 0.06
C ILE A 73 2.90 -16.61 -1.41
N ASN A 74 3.33 -15.76 -2.32
CA ASN A 74 3.19 -15.97 -3.76
C ASN A 74 3.97 -17.22 -4.22
N GLU A 75 3.29 -18.26 -4.64
CA GLU A 75 3.89 -19.53 -5.08
C GLU A 75 4.00 -19.61 -6.61
N ALA A 76 3.30 -18.72 -7.32
CA ALA A 76 3.31 -18.60 -8.75
C ALA A 76 3.19 -17.13 -9.21
N ALA A 77 3.56 -16.85 -10.45
CA ALA A 77 3.34 -15.53 -11.07
C ALA A 77 1.84 -15.14 -11.09
N GLY A 78 0.95 -16.12 -11.25
CA GLY A 78 -0.51 -15.93 -11.18
C GLY A 78 -1.01 -15.40 -9.83
N ASP A 79 -0.32 -15.70 -8.72
CA ASP A 79 -0.69 -15.16 -7.40
C ASP A 79 -0.49 -13.65 -7.32
N LEU A 80 0.54 -13.13 -7.99
CA LEU A 80 0.77 -11.70 -8.09
C LEU A 80 -0.33 -11.00 -8.89
N LEU A 81 -0.77 -11.60 -10.00
CA LEU A 81 -1.89 -11.06 -10.78
C LEU A 81 -3.18 -11.10 -9.98
N ASN A 82 -3.51 -12.23 -9.37
CA ASN A 82 -4.69 -12.37 -8.50
C ASN A 82 -4.65 -11.38 -7.32
N LYS A 83 -3.48 -11.15 -6.73
CA LYS A 83 -3.32 -10.13 -5.69
C LYS A 83 -3.59 -8.72 -6.23
N LEU A 84 -3.05 -8.39 -7.41
CA LEU A 84 -3.26 -7.08 -8.04
C LEU A 84 -4.74 -6.80 -8.26
N GLU A 85 -5.49 -7.77 -8.81
CA GLU A 85 -6.94 -7.73 -9.01
C GLU A 85 -7.70 -7.64 -7.67
N ALA A 86 -7.32 -8.45 -6.67
CA ALA A 86 -7.94 -8.40 -5.35
C ALA A 86 -7.78 -7.03 -4.68
N VAL A 87 -6.62 -6.40 -4.82
CA VAL A 87 -6.38 -5.06 -4.29
C VAL A 87 -7.19 -4.00 -5.05
N ARG A 88 -7.33 -4.12 -6.39
CA ARG A 88 -8.21 -3.26 -7.20
C ARG A 88 -9.66 -3.40 -6.72
N LEU A 89 -10.16 -4.62 -6.56
CA LEU A 89 -11.51 -4.90 -6.06
C LEU A 89 -11.77 -4.29 -4.67
N LEU A 90 -10.83 -4.43 -3.73
CA LEU A 90 -10.95 -3.83 -2.41
C LEU A 90 -11.03 -2.30 -2.47
N CYS A 91 -10.26 -1.66 -3.37
CA CYS A 91 -10.31 -0.22 -3.55
C CYS A 91 -11.53 0.28 -4.31
N GLN A 92 -12.11 -0.51 -5.18
CA GLN A 92 -13.42 -0.22 -5.79
C GLN A 92 -14.54 -0.12 -4.74
N GLU A 93 -14.45 -0.90 -3.66
CA GLU A 93 -15.41 -0.80 -2.55
C GLU A 93 -15.07 0.33 -1.57
N THR A 94 -13.80 0.49 -1.22
CA THR A 94 -13.41 1.29 -0.05
C THR A 94 -12.68 2.59 -0.38
N GLY A 95 -12.29 2.81 -1.64
CA GLY A 95 -11.40 3.90 -2.04
C GLY A 95 -9.96 3.76 -1.50
N CYS A 96 -9.73 2.88 -0.54
CA CYS A 96 -8.43 2.67 0.10
C CYS A 96 -8.28 1.24 0.63
N ALA A 97 -7.44 0.41 0.02
CA ALA A 97 -7.07 -0.87 0.60
C ALA A 97 -5.90 -0.69 1.59
N GLN A 98 -5.85 -1.51 2.63
CA GLN A 98 -4.84 -1.41 3.68
C GLN A 98 -4.15 -2.76 3.95
N ARG A 99 -4.88 -3.88 3.92
CA ARG A 99 -4.38 -5.19 4.34
C ARG A 99 -3.30 -5.76 3.40
N TYR A 100 -3.20 -5.30 2.17
CA TYR A 100 -2.14 -5.72 1.24
C TYR A 100 -0.72 -5.41 1.76
N LEU A 101 -0.58 -4.46 2.68
CA LEU A 101 0.70 -4.17 3.33
C LEU A 101 1.27 -5.40 4.05
N ALA A 102 0.40 -6.20 4.68
CA ALA A 102 0.77 -7.46 5.32
C ALA A 102 1.32 -8.45 4.29
N HIS A 103 0.63 -8.63 3.16
CA HIS A 103 1.10 -9.49 2.06
C HIS A 103 2.50 -9.10 1.59
N ASP A 104 2.70 -7.80 1.35
CA ASP A 104 3.96 -7.27 0.83
C ASP A 104 5.12 -7.49 1.81
N ALA A 105 4.84 -7.29 3.12
CA ALA A 105 5.83 -7.48 4.18
C ALA A 105 6.17 -8.96 4.41
N LEU A 106 5.19 -9.85 4.48
CA LEU A 106 5.42 -11.27 4.69
C LEU A 106 6.26 -11.87 3.54
N ASN A 107 5.94 -11.53 2.29
CA ASN A 107 6.73 -11.96 1.14
C ASN A 107 8.15 -11.39 1.16
N GLY A 108 8.31 -10.09 1.46
CA GLY A 108 9.62 -9.43 1.48
C GLY A 108 10.52 -9.85 2.64
N ILE A 109 9.97 -10.03 3.84
CA ILE A 109 10.72 -10.52 5.01
C ILE A 109 11.16 -11.97 4.77
N GLY A 110 10.26 -12.83 4.26
CA GLY A 110 10.59 -14.22 3.93
C GLY A 110 11.80 -14.33 2.99
N GLN A 111 11.84 -13.50 1.93
CA GLN A 111 12.99 -13.42 1.02
C GLN A 111 14.28 -12.98 1.74
N ALA A 112 14.19 -11.97 2.58
CA ALA A 112 15.35 -11.42 3.27
C ALA A 112 15.94 -12.39 4.30
N VAL A 113 15.10 -13.03 5.12
CA VAL A 113 15.57 -14.01 6.12
C VAL A 113 16.12 -15.29 5.48
N ALA A 114 15.50 -15.74 4.37
CA ALA A 114 15.99 -16.90 3.65
C ALA A 114 17.36 -16.65 3.02
N ARG A 115 17.59 -15.45 2.49
CA ARG A 115 18.89 -15.03 1.96
C ARG A 115 19.94 -14.89 3.05
N LEU A 116 19.57 -14.35 4.22
CA LEU A 116 20.45 -14.19 5.36
C LEU A 116 20.90 -15.57 5.89
N ASP A 117 19.97 -16.48 6.10
CA ASP A 117 20.27 -17.85 6.55
C ASP A 117 21.18 -18.60 5.57
N ASP A 118 20.97 -18.43 4.25
CA ASP A 118 21.84 -19.01 3.22
C ASP A 118 23.27 -18.46 3.31
N ALA A 119 23.39 -17.15 3.51
CA ALA A 119 24.70 -16.49 3.63
C ALA A 119 25.48 -16.92 4.88
N GLU A 120 24.80 -17.24 5.97
CA GLU A 120 25.40 -17.68 7.24
C GLU A 120 25.45 -19.21 7.42
N GLY A 121 24.87 -19.97 6.47
CA GLY A 121 24.82 -21.43 6.55
C GLY A 121 23.90 -21.95 7.66
N THR A 122 22.84 -21.19 7.99
CA THR A 122 21.85 -21.55 9.01
C THR A 122 20.44 -21.69 8.42
N THR A 123 19.46 -22.09 9.25
CA THR A 123 18.03 -22.14 8.90
C THR A 123 17.15 -21.56 10.00
N GLU A 124 17.74 -21.00 11.04
CA GLU A 124 17.05 -20.62 12.27
C GLU A 124 16.03 -19.49 12.07
N ARG A 125 16.41 -18.46 11.29
CA ARG A 125 15.53 -17.30 11.06
C ARG A 125 14.35 -17.68 10.17
N ARG A 126 14.59 -18.50 9.14
CA ARG A 126 13.50 -19.07 8.31
C ARG A 126 12.53 -19.90 9.14
N ALA A 127 13.03 -20.71 10.05
CA ALA A 127 12.18 -21.52 10.93
C ALA A 127 11.31 -20.64 11.84
N ARG A 128 11.91 -19.63 12.48
CA ARG A 128 11.16 -18.65 13.29
C ARG A 128 10.10 -17.91 12.46
N PHE A 129 10.48 -17.43 11.28
CA PHE A 129 9.57 -16.73 10.39
C PHE A 129 8.42 -17.65 9.90
N ALA A 130 8.69 -18.93 9.62
CA ALA A 130 7.67 -19.89 9.21
C ALA A 130 6.63 -20.14 10.31
N VAL A 131 7.07 -20.26 11.56
CA VAL A 131 6.16 -20.38 12.71
C VAL A 131 5.28 -19.14 12.86
N TYR A 132 5.90 -17.96 12.77
CA TYR A 132 5.18 -16.69 12.82
C TYR A 132 4.17 -16.55 11.68
N LEU A 133 4.58 -16.84 10.45
CA LEU A 133 3.71 -16.81 9.27
C LEU A 133 2.50 -17.72 9.44
N GLN A 134 2.72 -18.95 9.90
CA GLN A 134 1.63 -19.88 10.15
C GLN A 134 0.66 -19.35 11.20
N GLN A 135 1.15 -18.78 12.31
CA GLN A 135 0.29 -18.16 13.33
C GLN A 135 -0.56 -17.03 12.74
N VAL A 136 0.06 -16.13 11.94
CA VAL A 136 -0.64 -15.02 11.28
C VAL A 136 -1.73 -15.53 10.33
N GLN A 137 -1.44 -16.57 9.57
CA GLN A 137 -2.39 -17.19 8.63
C GLN A 137 -3.52 -17.93 9.34
N ASP A 138 -3.21 -18.72 10.37
CA ASP A 138 -4.20 -19.52 11.13
C ASP A 138 -5.18 -18.63 11.91
N GLN A 139 -4.71 -17.52 12.44
CA GLN A 139 -5.52 -16.55 13.18
C GLN A 139 -6.09 -15.43 12.29
N ASP A 140 -5.74 -15.41 11.00
CA ASP A 140 -6.17 -14.40 10.02
C ASP A 140 -5.90 -12.96 10.50
N LEU A 141 -4.70 -12.71 11.07
CA LEU A 141 -4.34 -11.43 11.71
C LEU A 141 -4.23 -10.29 10.69
N SER A 142 -4.50 -9.08 11.15
CA SER A 142 -4.12 -7.84 10.45
C SER A 142 -2.79 -7.31 11.00
N LEU A 143 -1.93 -6.82 10.10
CA LEU A 143 -0.58 -6.38 10.43
C LEU A 143 -0.37 -4.92 10.00
N GLY A 144 0.21 -4.12 10.89
CA GLY A 144 0.70 -2.78 10.61
C GLY A 144 2.19 -2.83 10.27
N ILE A 145 2.61 -2.10 9.25
CA ILE A 145 4.00 -2.16 8.78
C ILE A 145 4.78 -0.94 9.28
N ALA A 146 5.59 -1.17 10.32
CA ALA A 146 6.40 -0.17 10.98
C ALA A 146 7.81 -0.10 10.35
N MET A 147 7.89 0.43 9.12
CA MET A 147 9.14 0.52 8.35
C MET A 147 9.78 1.90 8.44
N THR A 148 9.03 2.96 8.08
CA THR A 148 9.58 4.31 7.95
C THR A 148 9.91 4.90 9.31
N ASP A 149 11.17 5.30 9.52
CA ASP A 149 11.61 6.01 10.73
C ASP A 149 11.27 7.50 10.68
N ALA A 150 11.29 8.20 11.83
CA ALA A 150 11.11 9.64 11.89
C ALA A 150 12.25 10.41 11.16
N LYS A 151 13.43 9.80 11.10
CA LYS A 151 14.61 10.16 10.30
C LYS A 151 15.47 11.32 10.80
N GLY A 152 14.99 12.18 11.69
CA GLY A 152 15.77 13.29 12.24
C GLY A 152 16.46 14.15 11.17
N ASP A 153 17.72 14.45 11.35
CA ASP A 153 18.56 15.12 10.34
C ASP A 153 18.87 14.15 9.20
N ARG A 154 18.33 14.42 8.04
CA ARG A 154 18.41 13.53 6.86
C ARG A 154 19.79 13.53 6.19
N SER A 155 20.66 14.46 6.52
CA SER A 155 22.06 14.49 6.06
C SER A 155 22.92 13.49 6.84
N GLN A 156 22.46 13.04 8.00
CA GLN A 156 23.16 12.14 8.92
C GLN A 156 22.66 10.69 8.81
N ARG A 157 23.55 9.77 9.17
CA ARG A 157 23.19 8.36 9.31
C ARG A 157 22.54 8.09 10.67
N PRO A 158 21.85 6.93 10.85
CA PRO A 158 21.19 6.60 12.13
C PRO A 158 22.11 6.74 13.36
N HIS A 159 23.33 6.20 13.31
CA HIS A 159 24.28 6.27 14.43
C HIS A 159 24.84 7.68 14.68
N GLN A 160 24.65 8.63 13.76
CA GLN A 160 25.17 10.01 13.87
C GLN A 160 24.11 10.99 14.41
N GLN A 161 22.85 10.54 14.57
CA GLN A 161 21.79 11.39 15.06
C GLN A 161 22.04 11.83 16.51
N SER A 162 21.81 13.10 16.81
CA SER A 162 21.89 13.62 18.18
C SER A 162 20.86 13.00 19.13
N ASN A 163 19.70 12.63 18.57
CA ASN A 163 18.70 11.81 19.25
C ASN A 163 18.58 10.48 18.49
N PRO A 164 19.06 9.35 19.05
CA PRO A 164 18.99 8.06 18.39
C PRO A 164 17.55 7.57 18.18
N ASP A 165 16.59 8.00 19.01
CA ASP A 165 15.19 7.57 18.95
C ASP A 165 14.42 8.06 17.72
N VAL A 166 15.02 8.93 16.89
CA VAL A 166 14.45 9.25 15.57
C VAL A 166 14.54 8.08 14.59
N TYR A 167 15.30 7.06 14.94
CA TYR A 167 15.32 5.74 14.31
C TYR A 167 15.04 4.67 15.37
N LEU A 168 14.31 3.61 15.00
CA LEU A 168 14.14 2.48 15.89
C LEU A 168 15.44 1.68 15.97
N HIS A 169 15.85 1.34 17.19
CA HIS A 169 17.12 0.63 17.46
C HIS A 169 17.03 -0.29 18.68
N ILE A 170 18.02 -1.17 18.80
CA ILE A 170 18.16 -2.08 19.92
C ILE A 170 18.91 -1.35 21.02
N VAL A 171 18.31 -1.33 22.22
CA VAL A 171 18.94 -0.76 23.43
C VAL A 171 19.47 -1.83 24.37
N GLU A 172 19.02 -3.08 24.24
CA GLU A 172 19.49 -4.19 25.06
C GLU A 172 19.27 -5.52 24.32
N ARG A 173 20.18 -6.49 24.55
CA ARG A 173 20.04 -7.89 24.15
C ARG A 173 20.25 -8.76 25.38
N ASN A 174 19.35 -9.73 25.59
CA ASN A 174 19.47 -10.66 26.70
C ASN A 174 18.99 -12.06 26.30
N GLY A 175 18.96 -13.00 27.25
CA GLY A 175 18.57 -14.39 26.98
C GLY A 175 17.10 -14.56 26.54
N GLN A 176 16.25 -13.57 26.79
CA GLN A 176 14.82 -13.65 26.44
C GLN A 176 14.53 -13.03 25.06
N GLY A 177 15.34 -12.06 24.60
CA GLY A 177 15.09 -11.36 23.35
C GLY A 177 15.90 -10.08 23.19
N ILE A 178 15.33 -9.12 22.47
CA ILE A 178 15.85 -7.77 22.31
C ILE A 178 14.90 -6.75 22.92
N VAL A 179 15.46 -5.66 23.44
CA VAL A 179 14.69 -4.48 23.86
C VAL A 179 14.90 -3.38 22.83
N ILE A 180 13.83 -2.84 22.30
CA ILE A 180 13.88 -1.82 21.26
C ILE A 180 13.30 -0.50 21.74
N SER A 181 13.91 0.62 21.28
CA SER A 181 13.41 1.98 21.47
C SER A 181 13.47 2.77 20.18
N GLY A 182 12.72 3.88 20.12
CA GLY A 182 12.72 4.79 18.97
C GLY A 182 11.35 5.02 18.37
N ALA A 183 11.30 5.61 17.17
CA ALA A 183 10.05 6.02 16.53
C ALA A 183 9.93 5.50 15.09
N LYS A 184 8.74 5.02 14.74
CA LYS A 184 8.32 4.75 13.37
C LYS A 184 7.23 5.73 12.95
N ALA A 185 7.43 6.42 11.85
CA ALA A 185 6.46 7.36 11.29
C ALA A 185 5.76 6.77 10.06
N ILE A 186 4.51 7.23 9.80
CA ILE A 186 3.69 6.78 8.67
C ILE A 186 3.38 5.27 8.75
N VAL A 187 2.93 4.82 9.92
CA VAL A 187 2.47 3.43 10.09
C VAL A 187 0.97 3.37 9.80
N THR A 188 0.63 2.83 8.64
CA THR A 188 -0.76 2.72 8.19
C THR A 188 -1.52 1.72 9.04
N ALA A 189 -2.77 2.06 9.39
CA ALA A 189 -3.70 1.27 10.18
C ALA A 189 -3.22 0.94 11.62
N ALA A 190 -2.11 1.50 12.08
CA ALA A 190 -1.51 1.17 13.37
C ALA A 190 -2.50 1.08 14.53
N PRO A 191 -3.52 1.96 14.68
CA PRO A 191 -4.43 1.86 15.82
C PRO A 191 -5.30 0.60 15.84
N TYR A 192 -5.61 0.02 14.67
CA TYR A 192 -6.60 -1.06 14.52
C TYR A 192 -6.06 -2.28 13.77
N VAL A 193 -4.84 -2.67 14.06
CA VAL A 193 -4.23 -3.95 13.66
C VAL A 193 -3.96 -4.81 14.88
N HIS A 194 -3.65 -6.08 14.69
CA HIS A 194 -3.33 -6.99 15.78
C HIS A 194 -1.84 -6.91 16.15
N GLU A 195 -0.97 -6.77 15.16
CA GLU A 195 0.47 -6.76 15.36
C GLU A 195 1.17 -5.75 14.45
N LEU A 196 2.36 -5.34 14.87
CA LEU A 196 3.30 -4.55 14.07
C LEU A 196 4.43 -5.43 13.55
N LEU A 197 4.69 -5.35 12.24
CA LEU A 197 5.94 -5.81 11.64
C LEU A 197 6.91 -4.63 11.56
N VAL A 198 7.94 -4.67 12.37
CA VAL A 198 9.02 -3.69 12.41
C VAL A 198 10.11 -4.10 11.42
N MET A 199 10.58 -3.17 10.59
CA MET A 199 11.68 -3.41 9.67
C MET A 199 12.51 -2.14 9.41
N PRO A 200 13.78 -2.27 8.97
CA PRO A 200 14.63 -1.12 8.66
C PRO A 200 14.12 -0.40 7.41
N SER A 201 14.32 0.93 7.35
CA SER A 201 13.85 1.78 6.25
C SER A 201 14.92 2.06 5.19
N ARG A 202 16.15 1.58 5.37
CA ARG A 202 17.29 1.89 4.49
C ARG A 202 18.42 0.88 4.63
N ASN A 203 19.42 0.96 3.75
CA ASN A 203 20.71 0.29 3.92
C ASN A 203 21.41 0.83 5.15
N MET A 204 21.89 -0.07 6.00
CA MET A 204 22.71 0.24 7.19
C MET A 204 24.20 -0.02 6.90
N THR A 205 25.06 0.54 7.73
CA THR A 205 26.50 0.24 7.80
C THR A 205 26.80 -0.49 9.11
N GLU A 206 28.02 -0.96 9.30
CA GLU A 206 28.45 -1.61 10.55
C GLU A 206 28.18 -0.73 11.78
N ALA A 207 28.46 0.57 11.68
CA ALA A 207 28.17 1.54 12.74
C ALA A 207 26.66 1.72 13.02
N ASP A 208 25.79 1.30 12.11
CA ASP A 208 24.33 1.33 12.28
C ASP A 208 23.77 -0.04 12.72
N ALA A 209 24.59 -1.00 13.17
CA ALA A 209 24.15 -2.38 13.43
C ALA A 209 22.93 -2.45 14.37
N ASP A 210 22.91 -1.66 15.44
CA ASP A 210 21.78 -1.66 16.38
C ASP A 210 20.48 -1.11 15.78
N PHE A 211 20.54 -0.40 14.65
CA PHE A 211 19.37 0.10 13.89
C PHE A 211 18.87 -0.91 12.85
N ALA A 212 19.58 -2.02 12.64
CA ALA A 212 19.18 -3.09 11.72
C ALA A 212 18.27 -4.09 12.44
N VAL A 213 17.00 -3.77 12.57
CA VAL A 213 16.01 -4.57 13.32
C VAL A 213 14.87 -5.00 12.40
N CYS A 214 14.55 -6.31 12.43
CA CYS A 214 13.34 -6.86 11.83
C CYS A 214 12.67 -7.82 12.81
N CYS A 215 11.45 -7.48 13.27
CA CYS A 215 10.74 -8.25 14.28
C CYS A 215 9.22 -8.03 14.19
N ALA A 216 8.47 -8.82 14.94
CA ALA A 216 7.03 -8.67 15.13
C ALA A 216 6.70 -8.40 16.61
N THR A 217 5.72 -7.54 16.87
CA THR A 217 5.24 -7.25 18.22
C THR A 217 3.73 -7.07 18.24
N PRO A 218 3.01 -7.56 19.27
CA PRO A 218 1.61 -7.20 19.49
C PRO A 218 1.44 -5.69 19.56
N ILE A 219 0.29 -5.19 19.10
CA ILE A 219 0.01 -3.75 19.06
C ILE A 219 -0.07 -3.10 20.44
N ASP A 220 -0.40 -3.90 21.45
CA ASP A 220 -0.55 -3.50 22.84
C ASP A 220 0.62 -3.93 23.73
N ALA A 221 1.76 -4.28 23.14
CA ALA A 221 2.96 -4.60 23.90
C ALA A 221 3.35 -3.41 24.80
N PRO A 222 3.73 -3.68 26.07
CA PRO A 222 4.16 -2.63 26.99
C PRO A 222 5.28 -1.77 26.39
N GLY A 223 5.15 -0.44 26.50
CA GLY A 223 6.10 0.52 25.93
C GLY A 223 5.73 1.02 24.53
N ILE A 224 4.69 0.49 23.88
CA ILE A 224 4.19 1.03 22.62
C ILE A 224 3.19 2.15 22.86
N THR A 225 3.42 3.31 22.23
CA THR A 225 2.47 4.43 22.19
C THR A 225 2.22 4.83 20.74
N ILE A 226 0.94 4.93 20.35
CA ILE A 226 0.48 5.25 19.00
C ILE A 226 -0.14 6.64 19.00
N ILE A 227 0.42 7.55 18.21
CA ILE A 227 -0.12 8.90 18.00
C ILE A 227 -0.72 8.90 16.60
N ALA A 228 -2.04 8.80 16.54
CA ALA A 228 -2.76 8.54 15.31
C ALA A 228 -3.43 9.80 14.75
N ARG A 229 -3.50 9.84 13.44
CA ARG A 229 -4.38 10.69 12.69
C ARG A 229 -5.73 9.96 12.51
N PRO A 230 -6.89 10.65 12.65
CA PRO A 230 -8.19 10.02 12.43
C PRO A 230 -8.33 9.50 10.98
N ALA A 231 -9.19 8.51 10.81
CA ALA A 231 -9.55 7.97 9.50
C ALA A 231 -10.79 8.68 8.93
N GLY A 232 -10.82 8.89 7.62
CA GLY A 232 -11.98 9.46 6.95
C GLY A 232 -12.20 10.95 7.22
N ARG A 233 -13.43 11.34 7.57
CA ARG A 233 -13.83 12.72 7.87
C ARG A 233 -14.08 12.92 9.36
N PRO A 234 -13.06 13.32 10.12
CA PRO A 234 -13.24 13.61 11.53
C PRO A 234 -14.18 14.83 11.70
N GLY A 235 -15.08 14.76 12.69
CA GLY A 235 -15.99 15.86 13.01
C GLY A 235 -17.27 15.93 12.17
N GLU A 236 -17.42 15.11 11.12
CA GLU A 236 -18.69 14.99 10.40
C GLU A 236 -19.74 14.31 11.29
N LYS A 237 -20.88 14.97 11.49
CA LYS A 237 -21.96 14.44 12.30
C LYS A 237 -22.89 13.56 11.47
N PRO A 238 -23.28 12.37 11.98
CA PRO A 238 -24.17 11.46 11.26
C PRO A 238 -25.53 12.04 10.93
N GLU A 239 -26.03 12.93 11.76
CA GLU A 239 -27.33 13.61 11.62
C GLU A 239 -27.37 14.66 10.51
N HIS A 240 -26.25 15.08 9.98
CA HIS A 240 -26.16 16.13 8.97
C HIS A 240 -26.15 15.57 7.53
N GLY A 241 -27.22 14.88 7.12
CA GLY A 241 -27.48 14.46 5.75
C GLY A 241 -26.97 13.06 5.36
N ALA A 242 -26.97 12.79 4.06
CA ALA A 242 -26.60 11.49 3.50
C ALA A 242 -25.20 11.05 3.91
N PRO A 243 -24.95 9.75 4.11
CA PRO A 243 -23.64 9.27 4.50
C PRO A 243 -22.60 9.57 3.40
N LEU A 244 -21.61 10.37 3.76
CA LEU A 244 -20.45 10.59 2.90
C LEU A 244 -19.64 9.29 2.82
N PHE A 245 -18.97 9.09 1.67
CA PHE A 245 -18.16 7.90 1.44
C PHE A 245 -17.05 7.77 2.49
N SER A 246 -16.32 8.85 2.79
CA SER A 246 -15.25 8.88 3.78
C SER A 246 -15.71 8.82 5.24
N ARG A 247 -17.03 8.90 5.50
CA ARG A 247 -17.60 8.55 6.81
C ARG A 247 -17.65 7.03 7.00
N ARG A 248 -17.90 6.29 5.91
CA ARG A 248 -17.96 4.84 5.92
C ARG A 248 -16.58 4.19 5.80
N TYR A 249 -15.72 4.74 4.93
CA TYR A 249 -14.41 4.21 4.61
C TYR A 249 -13.32 5.28 4.72
N GLY A 250 -12.16 4.88 5.20
CA GLY A 250 -11.03 5.76 5.36
C GLY A 250 -9.76 5.01 5.74
N GLN A 251 -8.71 5.77 6.02
CA GLN A 251 -7.44 5.19 6.42
C GLN A 251 -6.77 6.09 7.46
N SER A 252 -6.40 5.52 8.60
CA SER A 252 -5.55 6.17 9.59
C SER A 252 -4.08 5.88 9.33
N THR A 253 -3.23 6.83 9.68
CA THR A 253 -1.79 6.64 9.81
C THR A 253 -1.33 7.17 11.15
N ALA A 254 -0.22 6.64 11.67
CA ALA A 254 0.27 7.02 12.98
C ALA A 254 1.79 7.16 13.01
N VAL A 255 2.26 7.92 14.00
CA VAL A 255 3.59 7.78 14.58
C VAL A 255 3.48 6.77 15.72
N VAL A 256 4.37 5.79 15.72
CA VAL A 256 4.46 4.76 16.77
C VAL A 256 5.78 4.95 17.51
N LEU A 257 5.68 5.15 18.81
CA LEU A 257 6.80 5.27 19.71
C LEU A 257 7.03 3.93 20.43
N PHE A 258 8.28 3.54 20.52
CA PHE A 258 8.73 2.36 21.24
C PHE A 258 9.63 2.84 22.39
N ASP A 259 9.23 2.57 23.61
CA ASP A 259 9.98 2.89 24.82
C ASP A 259 10.32 1.59 25.54
N ARG A 260 11.55 1.09 25.31
CA ARG A 260 12.08 -0.15 25.88
C ARG A 260 11.14 -1.35 25.71
N VAL A 261 10.62 -1.55 24.51
CA VAL A 261 9.72 -2.66 24.19
C VAL A 261 10.50 -3.97 24.10
N MET A 262 10.15 -4.95 24.92
CA MET A 262 10.74 -6.29 24.88
C MET A 262 10.13 -7.08 23.72
N VAL A 263 10.99 -7.64 22.86
CA VAL A 263 10.63 -8.54 21.76
C VAL A 263 11.34 -9.88 21.97
N PRO A 264 10.61 -10.96 22.23
CA PRO A 264 11.20 -12.27 22.46
C PRO A 264 11.81 -12.84 21.17
N TRP A 265 12.86 -13.69 21.31
CA TRP A 265 13.65 -14.19 20.18
C TRP A 265 12.83 -14.90 19.11
N GLU A 266 11.75 -15.57 19.45
CA GLU A 266 10.85 -16.23 18.49
C GLU A 266 10.13 -15.26 17.56
N ARG A 267 10.10 -13.96 17.91
CA ARG A 267 9.52 -12.88 17.10
C ARG A 267 10.57 -11.97 16.44
N VAL A 268 11.87 -12.30 16.59
CA VAL A 268 12.99 -11.57 16.00
C VAL A 268 13.47 -12.29 14.75
N PHE A 269 13.37 -11.63 13.60
CA PHE A 269 13.78 -12.18 12.31
C PHE A 269 15.23 -11.85 11.98
N PHE A 270 15.69 -10.65 12.34
CA PHE A 270 17.11 -10.33 12.47
C PHE A 270 17.32 -9.13 13.42
N ALA A 271 18.51 -9.02 14.01
CA ALA A 271 18.86 -8.01 15.00
C ALA A 271 20.36 -7.70 14.96
N GLY A 272 20.74 -6.74 14.12
CA GLY A 272 22.13 -6.31 13.97
C GLY A 272 22.80 -6.73 12.66
N GLU A 273 22.15 -7.55 11.84
CA GLU A 273 22.66 -7.99 10.53
C GLU A 273 22.52 -6.86 9.50
N TRP A 274 23.25 -5.79 9.75
CA TRP A 274 23.18 -4.52 9.02
C TRP A 274 23.37 -4.65 7.51
N ALA A 275 24.25 -5.56 7.07
CA ALA A 275 24.53 -5.78 5.64
C ALA A 275 23.30 -6.27 4.85
N HIS A 276 22.29 -6.85 5.54
CA HIS A 276 21.07 -7.39 4.96
C HIS A 276 19.87 -6.45 5.09
N SER A 277 19.97 -5.32 5.80
CA SER A 277 18.90 -4.35 5.98
C SER A 277 18.36 -3.80 4.66
N GLY A 278 19.24 -3.58 3.68
CA GLY A 278 18.85 -3.15 2.34
C GLY A 278 18.04 -4.18 1.55
N ALA A 279 18.27 -5.48 1.77
CA ALA A 279 17.53 -6.53 1.12
C ALA A 279 16.06 -6.54 1.57
N VAL A 280 15.78 -6.43 2.88
CA VAL A 280 14.42 -6.31 3.41
C VAL A 280 13.70 -5.12 2.79
N THR A 281 14.36 -3.96 2.80
CA THR A 281 13.81 -2.72 2.24
C THR A 281 13.46 -2.88 0.75
N TYR A 282 14.34 -3.48 -0.03
CA TYR A 282 14.16 -3.70 -1.46
C TYR A 282 13.02 -4.68 -1.76
N HIS A 283 13.01 -5.85 -1.11
CA HIS A 283 12.00 -6.86 -1.35
C HIS A 283 10.60 -6.37 -0.96
N TYR A 284 10.47 -5.82 0.24
CA TYR A 284 9.20 -5.21 0.65
C TYR A 284 8.74 -4.11 -0.31
N ALA A 285 9.63 -3.16 -0.63
CA ALA A 285 9.26 -2.03 -1.49
C ALA A 285 8.81 -2.49 -2.89
N THR A 286 9.40 -3.53 -3.46
CA THR A 286 9.01 -4.04 -4.78
C THR A 286 7.61 -4.65 -4.75
N HIS A 287 7.30 -5.50 -3.76
CA HIS A 287 5.95 -6.03 -3.55
C HIS A 287 4.94 -4.91 -3.30
N HIS A 288 5.30 -3.94 -2.46
CA HIS A 288 4.43 -2.83 -2.09
C HIS A 288 4.11 -1.89 -3.26
N ARG A 289 5.10 -1.60 -4.11
CA ARG A 289 4.88 -0.77 -5.32
C ARG A 289 3.91 -1.44 -6.28
N HIS A 290 4.01 -2.75 -6.44
CA HIS A 290 3.07 -3.55 -7.22
C HIS A 290 1.64 -3.48 -6.65
N SER A 291 1.46 -3.66 -5.34
CA SER A 291 0.15 -3.53 -4.68
C SER A 291 -0.45 -2.12 -4.78
N CYS A 292 0.40 -1.09 -4.68
CA CYS A 292 -0.05 0.30 -4.84
C CYS A 292 -0.71 0.56 -6.21
N ILE A 293 -0.27 -0.14 -7.27
CA ILE A 293 -0.85 -0.03 -8.61
C ILE A 293 -2.31 -0.50 -8.59
N GLY A 294 -2.60 -1.69 -8.06
CA GLY A 294 -3.97 -2.19 -7.93
C GLY A 294 -4.86 -1.25 -7.09
N ALA A 295 -4.33 -0.76 -5.97
CA ALA A 295 -5.06 0.16 -5.09
C ALA A 295 -5.48 1.45 -5.80
N ARG A 296 -4.60 2.06 -6.61
CA ARG A 296 -4.92 3.32 -7.31
C ARG A 296 -5.75 3.09 -8.56
N ALA A 297 -5.68 1.91 -9.18
CA ALA A 297 -6.60 1.54 -10.24
C ALA A 297 -8.05 1.47 -9.73
N GLY A 298 -8.29 0.79 -8.60
CA GLY A 298 -9.62 0.78 -7.98
C GLY A 298 -10.14 2.16 -7.56
N PHE A 299 -9.25 3.04 -7.11
CA PHE A 299 -9.60 4.45 -6.86
C PHE A 299 -9.95 5.19 -8.16
N GLY A 300 -9.18 4.95 -9.23
CA GLY A 300 -9.46 5.51 -10.57
C GLY A 300 -10.82 5.06 -11.11
N ASP A 301 -11.22 3.81 -10.89
CA ASP A 301 -12.54 3.29 -11.26
C ASP A 301 -13.67 4.09 -10.60
N LEU A 302 -13.52 4.46 -9.32
CA LEU A 302 -14.48 5.30 -8.62
C LEU A 302 -14.57 6.71 -9.21
N LEU A 303 -13.44 7.31 -9.60
CA LEU A 303 -13.43 8.64 -10.24
C LEU A 303 -14.08 8.60 -11.62
N ILE A 304 -13.82 7.56 -12.42
CA ILE A 304 -14.42 7.37 -13.74
C ILE A 304 -15.93 7.21 -13.59
N GLY A 305 -16.39 6.35 -12.67
CA GLY A 305 -17.81 6.14 -12.42
C GLY A 305 -18.52 7.41 -11.93
N ALA A 306 -17.92 8.12 -10.98
CA ALA A 306 -18.47 9.38 -10.46
C ALA A 306 -18.52 10.47 -11.53
N GLY A 307 -17.48 10.57 -12.38
CA GLY A 307 -17.45 11.47 -13.52
C GLY A 307 -18.59 11.20 -14.52
N ALA A 308 -18.82 9.93 -14.85
CA ALA A 308 -19.93 9.52 -15.73
C ALA A 308 -21.30 9.88 -15.15
N LEU A 309 -21.53 9.62 -13.86
CA LEU A 309 -22.75 10.00 -13.15
C LEU A 309 -22.98 11.52 -13.17
N MET A 310 -21.91 12.29 -13.00
CA MET A 310 -22.00 13.76 -13.07
C MET A 310 -22.32 14.27 -14.48
N CYS A 311 -21.77 13.66 -15.53
CA CYS A 311 -22.15 13.98 -16.91
C CYS A 311 -23.65 13.78 -17.12
N GLU A 312 -24.18 12.61 -16.75
CA GLU A 312 -25.60 12.30 -16.85
C GLU A 312 -26.45 13.28 -16.04
N ALA A 313 -26.08 13.54 -14.80
CA ALA A 313 -26.80 14.45 -13.91
C ALA A 313 -26.79 15.90 -14.39
N ASN A 314 -25.76 16.32 -15.12
CA ASN A 314 -25.67 17.63 -15.77
C ASN A 314 -26.44 17.69 -17.11
N GLY A 315 -27.01 16.59 -17.57
CA GLY A 315 -27.72 16.52 -18.85
C GLY A 315 -26.81 16.54 -20.07
N LEU A 316 -25.56 16.10 -19.88
CA LEU A 316 -24.50 16.09 -20.90
C LEU A 316 -24.11 14.65 -21.23
N ASP A 317 -23.92 14.38 -22.51
CA ASP A 317 -23.50 13.08 -23.02
C ASP A 317 -22.06 13.18 -23.54
N PRO A 318 -21.11 12.45 -22.97
CA PRO A 318 -19.72 12.43 -23.45
C PRO A 318 -19.60 12.00 -24.91
N ASP A 319 -20.52 11.15 -25.42
CA ASP A 319 -20.50 10.73 -26.82
C ASP A 319 -20.81 11.89 -27.78
N GLN A 320 -21.57 12.89 -27.31
CA GLN A 320 -21.93 14.07 -28.07
C GLN A 320 -21.08 15.29 -27.73
N THR A 321 -20.32 15.27 -26.63
CA THR A 321 -19.62 16.43 -26.07
C THR A 321 -18.12 16.14 -25.93
N ALA A 322 -17.32 16.55 -26.91
CA ALA A 322 -15.87 16.28 -26.95
C ALA A 322 -15.14 16.82 -25.71
N SER A 323 -15.50 18.00 -25.21
CA SER A 323 -14.91 18.62 -24.02
C SER A 323 -15.12 17.83 -22.71
N LEU A 324 -16.03 16.86 -22.71
CA LEU A 324 -16.22 15.91 -21.59
C LEU A 324 -15.58 14.54 -21.89
N ARG A 325 -15.70 14.09 -23.16
CA ARG A 325 -15.12 12.82 -23.58
C ARG A 325 -13.60 12.81 -23.46
N GLU A 326 -12.92 13.87 -23.87
CA GLU A 326 -11.46 13.96 -23.83
C GLU A 326 -10.89 13.80 -22.41
N PRO A 327 -11.34 14.54 -21.36
CA PRO A 327 -10.87 14.34 -20.01
C PRO A 327 -11.27 12.98 -19.43
N MET A 328 -12.42 12.40 -19.81
CA MET A 328 -12.79 11.03 -19.41
C MET A 328 -11.83 10.00 -20.01
N VAL A 329 -11.49 10.13 -21.30
CA VAL A 329 -10.50 9.26 -21.96
C VAL A 329 -9.12 9.41 -21.33
N ASP A 330 -8.72 10.62 -20.97
CA ASP A 330 -7.44 10.85 -20.28
C ASP A 330 -7.41 10.21 -18.89
N LEU A 331 -8.51 10.27 -18.14
CA LEU A 331 -8.63 9.61 -16.83
C LEU A 331 -8.56 8.07 -16.96
N ILE A 332 -9.26 7.50 -17.96
CA ILE A 332 -9.18 6.07 -18.28
C ILE A 332 -7.75 5.68 -18.68
N LYS A 333 -7.13 6.43 -19.58
CA LYS A 333 -5.76 6.22 -20.06
C LYS A 333 -4.75 6.20 -18.91
N ILE A 334 -4.86 7.14 -17.97
CA ILE A 334 -3.99 7.19 -16.80
C ILE A 334 -4.21 5.96 -15.93
N THR A 335 -5.46 5.63 -15.60
CA THR A 335 -5.82 4.53 -14.71
C THR A 335 -5.37 3.17 -15.29
N GLU A 336 -5.75 2.87 -16.52
CA GLU A 336 -5.40 1.60 -17.15
C GLU A 336 -3.92 1.57 -17.58
N GLY A 337 -3.31 2.72 -17.89
CA GLY A 337 -1.90 2.80 -18.28
C GLY A 337 -0.95 2.38 -17.16
N PHE A 338 -1.14 2.86 -15.93
CA PHE A 338 -0.32 2.38 -14.82
C PHE A 338 -0.72 0.97 -14.36
N TYR A 339 -2.01 0.59 -14.48
CA TYR A 339 -2.47 -0.76 -14.16
C TYR A 339 -1.83 -1.82 -15.05
N ALA A 340 -1.71 -1.54 -16.35
CA ALA A 340 -1.00 -2.40 -17.30
C ALA A 340 0.46 -2.68 -16.88
N CYS A 341 1.13 -1.71 -16.24
CA CYS A 341 2.46 -1.94 -15.66
C CYS A 341 2.41 -2.97 -14.52
N GLY A 342 1.36 -2.96 -13.69
CA GLY A 342 1.17 -3.96 -12.64
C GLY A 342 0.96 -5.37 -13.21
N VAL A 343 0.16 -5.48 -14.27
CA VAL A 343 -0.02 -6.74 -15.01
C VAL A 343 1.32 -7.22 -15.58
N ALA A 344 2.07 -6.34 -16.25
CA ALA A 344 3.39 -6.67 -16.78
C ALA A 344 4.36 -7.11 -15.65
N ALA A 345 4.35 -6.42 -14.50
CA ALA A 345 5.16 -6.81 -13.35
C ALA A 345 4.82 -8.21 -12.81
N SER A 346 3.55 -8.62 -12.92
CA SER A 346 3.10 -9.97 -12.55
C SER A 346 3.53 -11.02 -13.57
N VAL A 347 3.39 -10.72 -14.89
CA VAL A 347 3.71 -11.65 -15.98
C VAL A 347 5.22 -11.93 -16.06
N TYR A 348 6.03 -10.89 -15.87
CA TYR A 348 7.50 -11.00 -15.87
C TYR A 348 8.09 -11.28 -14.48
N ALA A 349 7.27 -11.71 -13.53
CA ALA A 349 7.70 -12.07 -12.20
C ALA A 349 8.76 -13.18 -12.23
N THR A 350 9.69 -13.12 -11.29
CA THR A 350 10.75 -14.11 -11.14
C THR A 350 10.64 -14.84 -9.79
N GLN A 351 10.99 -16.11 -9.77
CA GLN A 351 11.05 -16.87 -8.53
C GLN A 351 12.33 -16.51 -7.74
N ASP A 352 12.16 -16.14 -6.48
CA ASP A 352 13.28 -15.92 -5.57
C ASP A 352 14.04 -17.24 -5.33
N ARG A 353 15.37 -17.19 -5.43
CA ARG A 353 16.17 -18.41 -5.34
C ARG A 353 16.27 -18.99 -3.93
N TYR A 354 16.07 -18.15 -2.89
CA TYR A 354 16.23 -18.55 -1.50
C TYR A 354 14.90 -18.96 -0.85
N PHE A 355 13.89 -18.10 -0.94
CA PHE A 355 12.58 -18.30 -0.32
C PHE A 355 11.60 -19.05 -1.23
N LYS A 356 11.90 -19.14 -2.55
CA LYS A 356 11.11 -19.82 -3.57
C LYS A 356 9.73 -19.21 -3.85
N ASN A 357 9.41 -18.05 -3.30
CA ASN A 357 8.24 -17.30 -3.70
C ASN A 357 8.48 -16.48 -4.98
N PHE A 358 7.40 -15.94 -5.57
CA PHE A 358 7.51 -15.08 -6.74
C PHE A 358 7.53 -13.61 -6.35
N MET A 359 8.43 -12.86 -7.01
CA MET A 359 8.62 -11.43 -6.85
C MET A 359 8.20 -10.70 -8.13
N PRO A 360 7.44 -9.59 -8.05
CA PRO A 360 7.09 -8.80 -9.22
C PRO A 360 8.33 -8.29 -9.94
N ASP A 361 8.26 -8.14 -11.27
CA ASP A 361 9.33 -7.49 -12.00
C ASP A 361 9.58 -6.07 -11.47
N PRO A 362 10.81 -5.75 -11.04
CA PRO A 362 11.10 -4.47 -10.38
C PRO A 362 11.01 -3.27 -11.34
N VAL A 363 11.25 -3.45 -12.65
CA VAL A 363 11.18 -2.36 -13.62
C VAL A 363 9.72 -1.93 -13.79
N PHE A 364 8.83 -2.86 -14.11
CA PHE A 364 7.42 -2.54 -14.33
C PHE A 364 6.70 -2.13 -13.04
N ALA A 365 7.00 -2.75 -11.89
CA ALA A 365 6.46 -2.32 -10.61
C ALA A 365 6.84 -0.87 -10.27
N ASN A 366 8.07 -0.47 -10.55
CA ASN A 366 8.54 0.90 -10.32
C ASN A 366 7.98 1.89 -11.35
N ILE A 367 7.85 1.52 -12.63
CA ILE A 367 7.24 2.37 -13.66
C ILE A 367 5.77 2.65 -13.30
N GLY A 368 4.98 1.61 -13.04
CA GLY A 368 3.58 1.77 -12.68
C GLY A 368 3.41 2.64 -11.42
N LYS A 369 4.24 2.38 -10.38
CA LYS A 369 4.24 3.22 -9.18
C LYS A 369 4.64 4.68 -9.44
N LEU A 370 5.61 4.92 -10.31
CA LEU A 370 6.01 6.28 -10.70
C LEU A 370 4.87 7.01 -11.43
N LEU A 371 4.24 6.35 -12.39
CA LEU A 371 3.11 6.90 -13.14
C LEU A 371 1.97 7.30 -12.19
N LEU A 372 1.47 6.38 -11.36
CA LEU A 372 0.40 6.71 -10.42
C LEU A 372 0.77 7.82 -9.44
N SER A 373 2.03 7.88 -8.97
CA SER A 373 2.47 8.90 -8.01
C SER A 373 2.49 10.30 -8.60
N THR A 374 2.86 10.42 -9.87
CA THR A 374 2.92 11.70 -10.57
C THR A 374 1.57 12.12 -11.16
N GLN A 375 0.68 11.16 -11.44
CA GLN A 375 -0.60 11.40 -12.10
C GLN A 375 -1.80 11.51 -11.14
N ILE A 376 -1.64 11.22 -9.84
CA ILE A 376 -2.77 11.27 -8.90
C ILE A 376 -3.46 12.64 -8.85
N TYR A 377 -2.70 13.72 -8.91
CA TYR A 377 -3.24 15.08 -8.93
C TYR A 377 -3.95 15.40 -10.25
N GLU A 378 -3.45 14.85 -11.36
CA GLU A 378 -4.08 14.97 -12.67
C GLU A 378 -5.40 14.19 -12.73
N MET A 379 -5.48 13.01 -12.11
CA MET A 379 -6.73 12.27 -11.99
C MET A 379 -7.81 13.08 -11.25
N HIS A 380 -7.44 13.77 -10.16
CA HIS A 380 -8.37 14.67 -9.45
C HIS A 380 -8.79 15.86 -10.33
N ARG A 381 -7.85 16.50 -11.03
CA ARG A 381 -8.14 17.61 -11.94
C ARG A 381 -9.12 17.18 -13.04
N LEU A 382 -8.87 16.05 -13.69
CA LEU A 382 -9.75 15.53 -14.75
C LEU A 382 -11.15 15.19 -14.21
N ALA A 383 -11.24 14.58 -13.03
CA ALA A 383 -12.52 14.31 -12.39
C ALA A 383 -13.31 15.60 -12.09
N HIS A 384 -12.64 16.64 -11.61
CA HIS A 384 -13.27 17.96 -11.40
C HIS A 384 -13.72 18.62 -12.72
N GLU A 385 -12.92 18.52 -13.78
CA GLU A 385 -13.26 19.06 -15.09
C GLU A 385 -14.53 18.42 -15.65
N VAL A 386 -14.62 17.09 -15.56
CA VAL A 386 -15.80 16.33 -16.00
C VAL A 386 -17.05 16.65 -15.18
N SER A 387 -16.90 16.85 -13.87
CA SER A 387 -18.03 17.08 -12.97
C SER A 387 -18.67 18.47 -13.10
N GLY A 388 -17.95 19.43 -13.68
CA GLY A 388 -18.35 20.83 -13.73
C GLY A 388 -18.19 21.57 -12.40
N GLY A 389 -18.47 22.86 -12.37
CA GLY A 389 -18.16 23.77 -11.28
C GLY A 389 -19.01 23.66 -10.00
N LEU A 390 -20.06 22.83 -9.98
CA LEU A 390 -20.97 22.74 -8.83
C LEU A 390 -20.26 22.42 -7.51
N ILE A 391 -19.21 21.61 -7.56
CA ILE A 391 -18.43 21.21 -6.37
C ILE A 391 -17.87 22.42 -5.62
N VAL A 392 -17.54 23.51 -6.32
CA VAL A 392 -17.01 24.74 -5.70
C VAL A 392 -18.01 25.42 -4.76
N ALA A 393 -19.31 25.28 -5.05
CA ALA A 393 -20.40 25.93 -4.31
C ALA A 393 -21.46 24.92 -3.86
N LEU A 394 -21.05 23.66 -3.61
CA LEU A 394 -21.96 22.60 -3.20
C LEU A 394 -22.59 22.93 -1.84
N PRO A 395 -23.94 23.05 -1.72
CA PRO A 395 -24.58 23.34 -0.46
C PRO A 395 -24.30 22.27 0.60
N GLY A 396 -24.23 22.67 1.87
CA GLY A 396 -24.13 21.74 2.98
C GLY A 396 -25.34 20.79 3.05
N PRO A 397 -25.19 19.60 3.66
CA PRO A 397 -26.29 18.61 3.74
C PRO A 397 -27.55 19.12 4.42
N ASP A 398 -27.41 20.03 5.39
CA ASP A 398 -28.54 20.58 6.15
C ASP A 398 -29.46 21.48 5.30
N GLU A 399 -28.96 22.03 4.17
CA GLU A 399 -29.76 22.86 3.28
C GLU A 399 -30.84 22.05 2.55
N ASP A 400 -30.67 20.73 2.41
CA ASP A 400 -31.70 19.85 1.85
C ASP A 400 -32.94 19.73 2.75
N HIS A 401 -32.81 20.12 4.03
CA HIS A 401 -33.88 20.12 5.05
C HIS A 401 -34.28 21.52 5.51
N ASN A 402 -33.65 22.57 4.98
CA ASN A 402 -33.95 23.95 5.33
C ASN A 402 -35.28 24.40 4.67
N PRO A 403 -36.35 24.70 5.46
CA PRO A 403 -37.65 25.05 4.90
C PRO A 403 -37.66 26.33 4.07
N ALA A 404 -36.63 27.20 4.25
CA ALA A 404 -36.51 28.44 3.50
C ALA A 404 -35.82 28.27 2.14
N THR A 405 -34.95 27.28 1.98
CA THR A 405 -34.07 27.17 0.80
C THR A 405 -34.22 25.86 0.03
N ALA A 406 -34.60 24.75 0.68
CA ALA A 406 -34.60 23.41 0.08
C ALA A 406 -35.37 23.29 -1.22
N ALA A 407 -36.60 23.82 -1.27
CA ALA A 407 -37.45 23.75 -2.47
C ALA A 407 -36.83 24.50 -3.66
N THR A 408 -36.30 25.70 -3.40
CA THR A 408 -35.64 26.51 -4.45
C THR A 408 -34.33 25.86 -4.91
N LEU A 409 -33.51 25.33 -3.98
CA LEU A 409 -32.30 24.60 -4.34
C LEU A 409 -32.60 23.38 -5.21
N ALA A 410 -33.62 22.59 -4.84
CA ALA A 410 -34.02 21.42 -5.61
C ALA A 410 -34.47 21.77 -7.03
N GLU A 411 -35.07 22.94 -7.23
CA GLU A 411 -35.49 23.44 -8.54
C GLU A 411 -34.30 23.96 -9.36
N VAL A 412 -33.50 24.88 -8.81
CA VAL A 412 -32.44 25.59 -9.54
C VAL A 412 -31.21 24.75 -9.80
N LEU A 413 -30.89 23.77 -8.92
CA LEU A 413 -29.76 22.88 -9.07
C LEU A 413 -30.10 21.56 -9.79
N ARG A 414 -31.35 21.36 -10.22
CA ARG A 414 -31.71 20.24 -11.07
C ARG A 414 -31.36 20.58 -12.53
N ALA A 415 -30.29 19.99 -13.05
CA ALA A 415 -29.83 20.27 -14.43
C ALA A 415 -30.53 19.36 -15.45
N ASN A 416 -30.54 18.03 -15.22
CA ASN A 416 -31.20 17.07 -16.10
C ASN A 416 -32.64 16.74 -15.60
N PRO A 417 -33.70 16.98 -16.41
CA PRO A 417 -35.08 16.63 -15.99
C PRO A 417 -35.28 15.15 -15.67
N LYS A 418 -34.45 14.26 -16.22
CA LYS A 418 -34.54 12.82 -16.01
C LYS A 418 -33.83 12.35 -14.75
N VAL A 419 -32.95 13.19 -14.16
CA VAL A 419 -32.17 12.87 -12.95
C VAL A 419 -32.72 13.68 -11.78
N PRO A 420 -33.17 13.03 -10.69
CA PRO A 420 -33.58 13.74 -9.48
C PRO A 420 -32.48 14.63 -8.92
N TYR A 421 -32.86 15.79 -8.37
CA TYR A 421 -31.91 16.69 -7.69
C TYR A 421 -31.02 15.98 -6.68
N ALA A 422 -31.64 15.15 -5.81
CA ALA A 422 -30.91 14.43 -4.77
C ALA A 422 -29.77 13.55 -5.33
N GLN A 423 -30.00 12.87 -6.45
CA GLN A 423 -28.97 12.03 -7.09
C GLN A 423 -27.82 12.86 -7.65
N ARG A 424 -28.10 14.05 -8.22
CA ARG A 424 -27.06 14.97 -8.69
C ARG A 424 -26.18 15.47 -7.55
N ILE A 425 -26.81 15.87 -6.44
CA ILE A 425 -26.08 16.35 -5.26
C ILE A 425 -25.27 15.23 -4.60
N GLU A 426 -25.85 14.03 -4.53
CA GLU A 426 -25.15 12.85 -4.00
C GLU A 426 -23.90 12.50 -4.83
N ALA A 427 -23.99 12.48 -6.16
CA ALA A 427 -22.85 12.26 -7.04
C ALA A 427 -21.78 13.35 -6.90
N ALA A 428 -22.20 14.61 -6.79
CA ALA A 428 -21.27 15.74 -6.57
C ALA A 428 -20.56 15.64 -5.21
N ARG A 429 -21.28 15.30 -4.13
CA ARG A 429 -20.69 15.08 -2.79
C ARG A 429 -19.76 13.89 -2.76
N PHE A 430 -20.11 12.81 -3.46
CA PHE A 430 -19.25 11.64 -3.56
C PHE A 430 -17.90 11.99 -4.21
N LEU A 431 -17.94 12.72 -5.32
CA LEU A 431 -16.72 13.12 -6.04
C LEU A 431 -15.92 14.16 -5.25
N GLU A 432 -16.57 15.14 -4.61
CA GLU A 432 -15.93 16.08 -3.69
C GLU A 432 -15.23 15.34 -2.56
N ASP A 433 -15.89 14.36 -1.97
CA ASP A 433 -15.36 13.57 -0.87
C ASP A 433 -14.10 12.77 -1.25
N LEU A 434 -14.07 12.20 -2.47
CA LEU A 434 -12.89 11.49 -2.97
C LEU A 434 -11.70 12.40 -3.28
N THR A 435 -11.95 13.66 -3.69
CA THR A 435 -10.91 14.48 -4.33
C THR A 435 -10.54 15.75 -3.58
N ALA A 436 -11.51 16.45 -2.97
CA ALA A 436 -11.34 17.76 -2.36
C ALA A 436 -11.51 17.77 -0.84
N SER A 437 -11.88 16.65 -0.23
CA SER A 437 -12.00 16.52 1.22
C SER A 437 -10.64 16.39 1.90
N TYR A 438 -10.67 16.44 3.23
CA TYR A 438 -9.51 16.09 4.07
C TYR A 438 -8.93 14.70 3.71
N GLN A 439 -9.80 13.71 3.47
CA GLN A 439 -9.39 12.36 3.08
C GLN A 439 -8.82 12.34 1.65
N GLY A 440 -9.43 13.04 0.71
CA GLY A 440 -8.97 13.14 -0.68
C GLY A 440 -7.58 13.78 -0.78
N GLY A 441 -7.36 14.90 -0.08
CA GLY A 441 -6.06 15.56 -0.01
C GLY A 441 -4.98 14.66 0.61
N TRP A 442 -5.31 13.99 1.72
CA TRP A 442 -4.40 13.03 2.36
C TRP A 442 -4.08 11.85 1.43
N TYR A 443 -5.07 11.33 0.69
CA TYR A 443 -4.87 10.19 -0.21
C TYR A 443 -3.93 10.53 -1.39
N SER A 444 -3.96 11.77 -1.86
CA SER A 444 -2.99 12.28 -2.84
C SER A 444 -1.57 12.29 -2.28
N LEU A 445 -1.40 12.77 -1.03
CA LEU A 445 -0.08 12.81 -0.37
C LEU A 445 0.50 11.40 -0.18
N ILE A 446 -0.30 10.44 0.30
CA ILE A 446 0.20 9.07 0.49
C ILE A 446 0.42 8.36 -0.84
N SER A 447 -0.32 8.71 -1.89
CA SER A 447 -0.09 8.19 -3.24
C SER A 447 1.24 8.64 -3.81
N LEU A 448 1.66 9.88 -3.53
CA LEU A 448 2.96 10.42 -3.92
C LEU A 448 4.11 9.78 -3.12
N HIS A 449 3.97 9.65 -1.80
CA HIS A 449 5.07 9.30 -0.89
C HIS A 449 5.12 7.82 -0.48
N GLY A 450 3.98 7.12 -0.44
CA GLY A 450 3.91 5.70 -0.07
C GLY A 450 4.68 4.82 -1.07
N GLY A 451 5.52 3.93 -0.58
CA GLY A 451 6.37 3.06 -1.43
C GLY A 451 7.62 3.74 -2.00
N GLY A 452 7.93 4.97 -1.60
CA GLY A 452 9.11 5.73 -2.01
C GLY A 452 8.78 6.97 -2.87
N SER A 453 9.67 7.96 -2.83
CA SER A 453 9.54 9.18 -3.63
C SER A 453 9.74 8.91 -5.13
N PRO A 454 9.25 9.79 -6.02
CA PRO A 454 9.52 9.68 -7.46
C PRO A 454 11.02 9.56 -7.80
N ALA A 455 11.89 10.23 -7.06
CA ALA A 455 13.34 10.12 -7.25
C ALA A 455 13.87 8.70 -6.95
N ALA A 456 13.40 8.10 -5.85
CA ALA A 456 13.77 6.73 -5.51
C ALA A 456 13.26 5.71 -6.54
N LEU A 457 12.04 5.90 -7.07
CA LEU A 457 11.48 5.04 -8.13
C LEU A 457 12.29 5.13 -9.42
N LYS A 458 12.67 6.34 -9.84
CA LYS A 458 13.53 6.55 -11.02
C LYS A 458 14.90 5.89 -10.85
N GLN A 459 15.47 5.95 -9.65
CA GLN A 459 16.75 5.28 -9.34
C GLN A 459 16.62 3.76 -9.45
N GLU A 460 15.53 3.16 -8.97
CA GLU A 460 15.31 1.72 -9.07
C GLU A 460 15.05 1.28 -10.53
N ILE A 461 14.27 2.05 -11.30
CA ILE A 461 14.09 1.79 -12.74
C ILE A 461 15.44 1.77 -13.44
N TRP A 462 16.27 2.81 -13.25
CA TRP A 462 17.59 2.89 -13.85
C TRP A 462 18.52 1.74 -13.44
N ARG A 463 18.47 1.34 -12.19
CA ARG A 463 19.29 0.24 -11.65
C ARG A 463 18.97 -1.11 -12.29
N HIS A 464 17.70 -1.37 -12.55
CA HIS A 464 17.22 -2.69 -13.00
C HIS A 464 16.98 -2.78 -14.52
N TYR A 465 16.88 -1.64 -15.22
CA TYR A 465 16.64 -1.66 -16.66
C TYR A 465 17.91 -2.04 -17.42
N PRO A 466 17.86 -3.03 -18.34
CA PRO A 466 19.03 -3.54 -19.05
C PRO A 466 19.47 -2.60 -20.19
N VAL A 467 20.01 -1.42 -19.86
CA VAL A 467 20.48 -0.41 -20.83
C VAL A 467 21.61 -0.98 -21.70
N GLY A 468 22.49 -1.82 -21.13
CA GLY A 468 23.58 -2.46 -21.86
C GLY A 468 23.10 -3.29 -23.07
N ASP A 469 22.00 -4.03 -22.91
CA ASP A 469 21.42 -4.82 -24.01
C ASP A 469 20.93 -3.92 -25.16
N LYS A 470 20.41 -2.74 -24.83
CA LYS A 470 19.94 -1.75 -25.82
C LYS A 470 21.10 -1.11 -26.57
N VAL A 471 22.21 -0.85 -25.86
CA VAL A 471 23.45 -0.39 -26.48
C VAL A 471 24.02 -1.44 -27.42
N ALA A 472 24.12 -2.70 -27.00
CA ALA A 472 24.60 -3.78 -27.83
C ALA A 472 23.75 -3.96 -29.11
N LEU A 473 22.41 -3.80 -28.99
CA LEU A 473 21.51 -3.82 -30.14
C LEU A 473 21.87 -2.73 -31.16
N VAL A 474 22.10 -1.51 -30.72
CA VAL A 474 22.44 -0.37 -31.60
C VAL A 474 23.83 -0.56 -32.23
N GLU A 475 24.82 -0.98 -31.42
CA GLU A 475 26.18 -1.24 -31.90
C GLU A 475 26.19 -2.29 -33.01
N ARG A 476 25.42 -3.37 -32.88
CA ARG A 476 25.24 -4.36 -33.91
C ARG A 476 24.67 -3.78 -35.21
N LEU A 477 23.70 -2.87 -35.11
CA LEU A 477 23.10 -2.21 -36.27
C LEU A 477 24.05 -1.20 -36.92
N LEU A 478 24.97 -0.63 -36.16
CA LEU A 478 26.01 0.27 -36.66
C LEU A 478 27.26 -0.46 -37.15
N GLU A 479 27.25 -1.81 -37.18
CA GLU A 479 28.38 -2.65 -37.53
C GLU A 479 29.66 -2.34 -36.74
N ARG A 480 29.52 -1.83 -35.53
CA ARG A 480 30.63 -1.54 -34.63
C ARG A 480 31.00 -2.81 -33.85
N GLY A 481 32.31 -2.98 -33.63
CA GLY A 481 32.79 -4.03 -32.73
C GLY A 481 32.22 -3.85 -31.32
N VAL A 482 31.79 -4.95 -30.68
CA VAL A 482 31.25 -4.92 -29.31
C VAL A 482 32.39 -4.57 -28.36
N LEU A 483 32.32 -3.40 -27.70
CA LEU A 483 33.22 -3.06 -26.60
C LEU A 483 32.88 -3.93 -25.39
N ALA A 484 33.90 -4.42 -24.70
CA ALA A 484 33.70 -5.10 -23.43
C ALA A 484 33.03 -4.17 -22.42
N ASP A 485 32.13 -4.69 -21.58
CA ASP A 485 31.39 -3.89 -20.59
C ASP A 485 32.29 -3.09 -19.64
N ALA A 486 33.52 -3.57 -19.42
CA ALA A 486 34.52 -2.87 -18.61
C ALA A 486 34.99 -1.54 -19.22
N ASP A 487 34.93 -1.41 -20.55
CA ASP A 487 35.46 -0.27 -21.30
C ASP A 487 34.38 0.77 -21.65
N ARG A 488 33.13 0.58 -21.21
CA ARG A 488 32.01 1.46 -21.51
C ARG A 488 31.85 2.57 -20.47
N PRO A 489 32.00 3.85 -20.81
CA PRO A 489 31.92 4.94 -19.84
C PRO A 489 30.50 5.19 -19.32
N ILE A 490 29.44 4.80 -20.06
CA ILE A 490 28.05 5.18 -19.77
C ILE A 490 27.17 3.99 -19.39
N THR A 491 27.52 2.77 -19.79
CA THR A 491 26.69 1.58 -19.62
C THR A 491 27.09 0.70 -18.44
N ARG A 492 27.89 1.20 -17.53
CA ARG A 492 27.96 0.60 -16.20
C ARG A 492 26.59 0.77 -15.54
N ASN A 493 25.62 -0.07 -15.93
CA ASN A 493 24.75 -0.62 -14.93
C ASN A 493 25.74 -1.20 -13.93
N LYS A 494 26.04 -0.46 -12.87
CA LYS A 494 26.62 -1.05 -11.69
C LYS A 494 25.62 -2.13 -11.36
N GLN A 495 25.88 -3.36 -11.79
CA GLN A 495 25.12 -4.52 -11.33
C GLN A 495 24.92 -4.24 -9.85
N PRO A 496 23.69 -4.33 -9.33
CA PRO A 496 23.43 -4.08 -7.93
C PRO A 496 24.52 -4.84 -7.22
N GLY A 497 25.44 -4.10 -6.54
CA GLY A 497 26.73 -4.61 -6.12
C GLY A 497 26.50 -5.95 -5.48
N ARG A 498 27.13 -7.00 -5.96
CA ARG A 498 27.07 -8.44 -5.67
C ARG A 498 25.96 -8.99 -4.78
N CYS A 499 25.02 -8.16 -4.34
CA CYS A 499 23.81 -8.56 -3.61
C CYS A 499 22.78 -9.28 -4.49
N CYS A 500 22.87 -9.22 -5.82
CA CYS A 500 22.00 -9.92 -6.76
C CYS A 500 22.75 -10.82 -7.74
N GLU A 501 24.06 -11.05 -7.57
CA GLU A 501 24.81 -11.95 -8.42
C GLU A 501 24.51 -13.41 -8.11
N ALA A 502 24.28 -14.12 -9.16
CA ALA A 502 24.13 -15.57 -9.35
C ALA A 502 22.75 -16.12 -8.94
N GLY A 503 21.82 -16.17 -9.87
CA GLY A 503 20.67 -17.04 -9.79
C GLY A 503 19.35 -16.58 -10.39
N CYS A 504 19.30 -15.53 -11.19
CA CYS A 504 18.19 -15.40 -12.14
C CYS A 504 18.41 -16.42 -13.26
N SER A 505 17.75 -17.58 -13.15
CA SER A 505 17.51 -18.45 -14.28
C SER A 505 16.79 -17.65 -15.38
N GLN A 506 17.12 -17.98 -16.63
CA GLN A 506 16.52 -17.36 -17.82
C GLN A 506 14.99 -17.21 -17.68
N PRO A 507 14.37 -16.18 -18.29
CA PRO A 507 12.93 -16.00 -18.26
C PRO A 507 12.26 -17.27 -18.74
N GLY A 508 11.46 -17.88 -17.86
CA GLY A 508 10.68 -19.06 -18.18
C GLY A 508 9.78 -18.75 -19.38
N GLN A 509 9.69 -19.69 -20.30
CA GLN A 509 8.78 -19.62 -21.45
C GLN A 509 7.39 -19.23 -20.95
N ALA A 510 6.87 -18.12 -21.46
CA ALA A 510 5.52 -17.67 -21.18
C ALA A 510 4.53 -18.76 -21.59
N ILE A 511 3.92 -19.41 -20.62
CA ILE A 511 2.76 -20.27 -20.86
C ILE A 511 1.55 -19.34 -20.95
N ILE A 512 1.25 -18.86 -22.14
CA ILE A 512 -0.04 -18.24 -22.44
C ILE A 512 -1.01 -19.40 -22.66
N GLY A 513 -1.70 -19.82 -21.61
CA GLY A 513 -2.92 -20.62 -21.74
C GLY A 513 -4.07 -19.73 -22.22
N PRO A 514 -5.08 -20.26 -22.95
CA PRO A 514 -6.19 -19.45 -23.42
C PRO A 514 -6.97 -18.88 -22.24
N LEU A 515 -7.27 -17.58 -22.33
CA LEU A 515 -8.16 -16.88 -21.41
C LEU A 515 -9.56 -17.51 -21.47
N PRO A 516 -10.22 -17.77 -20.34
CA PRO A 516 -11.62 -18.19 -20.35
C PRO A 516 -12.48 -17.04 -20.86
N SER A 517 -13.41 -17.39 -21.75
CA SER A 517 -14.42 -16.54 -22.39
C SER A 517 -15.43 -15.96 -21.38
#